data_a5fdb5eb705312d590a7bfbdb17b4aa1
#
_entry.id   a5fdb5eb705312d590a7bfbdb17b4aa1
#
_cell.length_a   1.000
_cell.length_b   1.000
_cell.length_c   1.000
_cell.angle_alpha   90.00
_cell.angle_beta   90.00
_cell.angle_gamma   90.00
#
_symmetry.space_group_name_H-M   'P 1'
#
loop_
_entity.id
_entity.type
_entity.pdbx_description
1 polymer ?
#
loop_
_entity_poly.entity_id
_entity_poly.type
_entity_poly.pdbx_seq_one_letter_code
_entity_poly.pdbx_strand_id
1 'polypeptide(L)'
;METAEKRRFPGVGLRNIKTACSATLCALLYFLLLPDRNPAFACIGAIFGMGANMEHSKLHGGNRLFGTIIGGFLGMGLYRVFLIVYPEGGHHLLLVPLLFIGVVILIILAQIFWVGAVQPGGVVLCLLLFSIGPDNYISYSLNRMFDTGVGVVMSLL
;
A
#
# COMPACT_ATOMS: atom_id res chain seq x y z
N MET A 1 0.83 -2.00 -51.41
CA MET A 1 -0.15 -2.84 -50.69
C MET A 1 -0.08 -2.51 -49.24
N GLU A 2 -0.97 -1.68 -48.83
CA GLU A 2 -1.06 -1.18 -47.45
C GLU A 2 -1.83 -2.23 -46.61
N THR A 3 -1.11 -2.95 -45.79
CA THR A 3 -1.73 -3.87 -44.86
C THR A 3 -2.43 -3.02 -43.78
N ALA A 4 -3.75 -2.95 -43.90
CA ALA A 4 -4.62 -2.35 -42.90
C ALA A 4 -4.31 -2.97 -41.55
N GLU A 5 -3.59 -2.25 -40.70
CA GLU A 5 -3.33 -2.59 -39.31
C GLU A 5 -4.69 -2.67 -38.61
N LYS A 6 -5.16 -3.89 -38.44
CA LYS A 6 -6.39 -4.20 -37.74
C LYS A 6 -6.24 -3.70 -36.32
N ARG A 7 -6.74 -2.50 -36.02
CA ARG A 7 -6.86 -1.97 -34.66
C ARG A 7 -7.62 -3.01 -33.84
N ARG A 8 -6.89 -3.89 -33.16
CA ARG A 8 -7.48 -4.77 -32.15
C ARG A 8 -7.91 -3.86 -31.01
N PHE A 9 -9.22 -3.72 -30.86
CA PHE A 9 -9.75 -3.18 -29.62
C PHE A 9 -9.13 -3.96 -28.47
N PRO A 10 -8.61 -3.29 -27.43
CA PRO A 10 -8.06 -4.01 -26.28
C PRO A 10 -9.18 -4.84 -25.66
N GLY A 11 -9.14 -6.14 -25.90
CA GLY A 11 -10.10 -7.06 -25.29
C GLY A 11 -9.93 -7.09 -23.78
N VAL A 12 -11.01 -6.98 -23.04
CA VAL A 12 -10.98 -7.14 -21.58
C VAL A 12 -10.75 -8.63 -21.31
N GLY A 13 -9.50 -8.98 -20.97
CA GLY A 13 -9.14 -10.35 -20.62
C GLY A 13 -9.78 -10.80 -19.30
N LEU A 14 -9.92 -12.12 -19.11
CA LEU A 14 -10.43 -12.72 -17.87
C LEU A 14 -9.74 -12.22 -16.61
N ARG A 15 -8.43 -11.92 -16.70
CA ARG A 15 -7.66 -11.32 -15.61
C ARG A 15 -8.21 -9.94 -15.21
N ASN A 16 -8.51 -9.09 -16.18
CA ASN A 16 -9.04 -7.75 -15.93
C ASN A 16 -10.41 -7.81 -15.26
N ILE A 17 -11.25 -8.74 -15.69
CA ILE A 17 -12.56 -9.00 -15.07
C ILE A 17 -12.37 -9.49 -13.64
N LYS A 18 -11.47 -10.44 -13.40
CA LYS A 18 -11.17 -10.93 -12.07
C LYS A 18 -10.68 -9.81 -11.14
N THR A 19 -9.80 -8.94 -11.62
CA THR A 19 -9.32 -7.77 -10.86
C THR A 19 -10.47 -6.81 -10.51
N ALA A 20 -11.34 -6.51 -11.46
CA ALA A 20 -12.49 -5.64 -11.24
C ALA A 20 -13.47 -6.28 -10.23
N CYS A 21 -13.77 -7.56 -10.36
CA CYS A 21 -14.62 -8.29 -9.42
C CYS A 21 -14.04 -8.30 -8.01
N SER A 22 -12.74 -8.57 -7.87
CA SER A 22 -12.05 -8.58 -6.57
C SER A 22 -12.12 -7.21 -5.88
N ALA A 23 -11.85 -6.13 -6.61
CA ALA A 23 -11.95 -4.77 -6.08
C ALA A 23 -13.39 -4.41 -5.70
N THR A 24 -14.37 -4.77 -6.54
CA THR A 24 -15.80 -4.51 -6.28
C THR A 24 -16.30 -5.28 -5.07
N LEU A 25 -15.95 -6.55 -4.95
CA LEU A 25 -16.29 -7.37 -3.79
C LEU A 25 -15.66 -6.82 -2.51
N CYS A 26 -14.42 -6.33 -2.60
CA CYS A 26 -13.74 -5.70 -1.48
C CYS A 26 -14.49 -4.43 -1.02
N ALA A 27 -14.89 -3.58 -1.95
CA ALA A 27 -15.70 -2.39 -1.65
C ALA A 27 -17.04 -2.77 -1.03
N LEU A 28 -17.74 -3.75 -1.60
CA LEU A 28 -19.02 -4.23 -1.07
C LEU A 28 -18.88 -4.76 0.35
N LEU A 29 -17.85 -5.55 0.61
CA LEU A 29 -17.56 -6.08 1.94
C LEU A 29 -17.37 -4.96 2.98
N TYR A 30 -16.65 -3.89 2.61
CA TYR A 30 -16.47 -2.75 3.49
C TYR A 30 -17.79 -2.01 3.75
N PHE A 31 -18.60 -1.79 2.72
CA PHE A 31 -19.91 -1.13 2.91
C PHE A 31 -20.88 -1.94 3.78
N LEU A 32 -20.79 -3.28 3.74
CA LEU A 32 -21.68 -4.14 4.52
C LEU A 32 -21.18 -4.38 5.96
N LEU A 33 -19.87 -4.56 6.14
CA LEU A 33 -19.31 -4.98 7.44
C LEU A 33 -18.60 -3.84 8.19
N LEU A 34 -18.09 -2.84 7.47
CA LEU A 34 -17.28 -1.76 8.03
C LEU A 34 -17.70 -0.39 7.45
N PRO A 35 -18.95 0.05 7.67
CA PRO A 35 -19.50 1.25 7.03
C PRO A 35 -18.75 2.53 7.38
N ASP A 36 -18.07 2.57 8.53
CA ASP A 36 -17.31 3.73 8.99
C ASP A 36 -15.87 3.79 8.44
N ARG A 37 -15.46 2.81 7.64
CA ARG A 37 -14.10 2.73 7.09
C ARG A 37 -14.08 2.99 5.58
N ASN A 38 -13.04 3.68 5.14
CA ASN A 38 -12.84 3.93 3.71
C ASN A 38 -12.27 2.68 3.01
N PRO A 39 -12.97 2.12 2.03
CA PRO A 39 -12.54 0.90 1.32
C PRO A 39 -11.37 1.13 0.36
N ALA A 40 -10.98 2.39 0.10
CA ALA A 40 -10.02 2.74 -0.95
C ALA A 40 -8.72 1.94 -0.87
N PHE A 41 -8.15 1.82 0.32
CA PHE A 41 -6.86 1.12 0.49
C PHE A 41 -6.95 -0.39 0.35
N ALA A 42 -8.06 -0.97 0.76
CA ALA A 42 -8.35 -2.39 0.54
C ALA A 42 -8.57 -2.69 -0.96
N CYS A 43 -9.32 -1.85 -1.64
CA CYS A 43 -9.51 -1.95 -3.10
C CYS A 43 -8.19 -1.79 -3.86
N ILE A 44 -7.35 -0.82 -3.48
CA ILE A 44 -6.00 -0.66 -4.03
C ILE A 44 -5.16 -1.93 -3.76
N GLY A 45 -5.24 -2.49 -2.55
CA GLY A 45 -4.60 -3.76 -2.20
C GLY A 45 -5.04 -4.91 -3.09
N ALA A 46 -6.34 -5.03 -3.35
CA ALA A 46 -6.90 -6.05 -4.23
C ALA A 46 -6.45 -5.88 -5.69
N ILE A 47 -6.42 -4.66 -6.20
CA ILE A 47 -5.99 -4.38 -7.58
C ILE A 47 -4.50 -4.68 -7.77
N PHE A 48 -3.65 -4.16 -6.90
CA PHE A 48 -2.20 -4.34 -7.01
C PHE A 48 -1.71 -5.72 -6.54
N GLY A 49 -2.49 -6.44 -5.74
CA GLY A 49 -2.20 -7.81 -5.35
C GLY A 49 -2.41 -8.82 -6.50
N MET A 50 -3.16 -8.43 -7.54
CA MET A 50 -3.47 -9.33 -8.65
C MET A 50 -2.30 -9.44 -9.62
N GLY A 51 -1.72 -10.65 -9.75
CA GLY A 51 -0.68 -10.98 -10.71
C GLY A 51 -1.22 -11.72 -11.95
N ALA A 52 -0.34 -12.03 -12.88
CA ALA A 52 -0.67 -12.79 -14.08
C ALA A 52 -1.09 -14.24 -13.76
N ASN A 53 -0.46 -14.85 -12.76
CA ASN A 53 -0.70 -16.18 -12.24
C ASN A 53 -0.84 -16.13 -10.73
N MET A 54 -1.25 -17.25 -10.10
CA MET A 54 -1.36 -17.34 -8.64
C MET A 54 -0.02 -17.07 -7.93
N GLU A 55 1.10 -17.52 -8.49
CA GLU A 55 2.44 -17.24 -7.95
C GLU A 55 2.77 -15.75 -7.99
N HIS A 56 2.48 -15.08 -9.10
CA HIS A 56 2.66 -13.63 -9.23
C HIS A 56 1.71 -12.86 -8.31
N SER A 57 0.48 -13.34 -8.12
CA SER A 57 -0.47 -12.71 -7.17
C SER A 57 0.04 -12.82 -5.74
N LYS A 58 0.56 -13.97 -5.33
CA LYS A 58 1.19 -14.15 -4.01
C LYS A 58 2.42 -13.27 -3.84
N LEU A 59 3.24 -13.13 -4.87
CA LEU A 59 4.43 -12.29 -4.84
C LEU A 59 4.05 -10.80 -4.73
N HIS A 60 3.16 -10.31 -5.58
CA HIS A 60 2.72 -8.91 -5.57
C HIS A 60 1.95 -8.56 -4.29
N GLY A 61 1.05 -9.45 -3.86
CA GLY A 61 0.33 -9.33 -2.60
C GLY A 61 1.28 -9.33 -1.40
N GLY A 62 2.25 -10.25 -1.39
CA GLY A 62 3.29 -10.32 -0.37
C GLY A 62 4.14 -9.06 -0.31
N ASN A 63 4.63 -8.57 -1.45
CA ASN A 63 5.39 -7.33 -1.54
C ASN A 63 4.62 -6.16 -0.90
N ARG A 64 3.33 -6.06 -1.23
CA ARG A 64 2.49 -4.99 -0.73
C ARG A 64 2.20 -5.11 0.76
N LEU A 65 1.88 -6.31 1.23
CA LEU A 65 1.60 -6.56 2.64
C LEU A 65 2.82 -6.31 3.52
N PHE A 66 3.94 -6.96 3.20
CA PHE A 66 5.18 -6.81 3.96
C PHE A 66 5.73 -5.38 3.88
N GLY A 67 5.63 -4.73 2.71
CA GLY A 67 6.01 -3.34 2.55
C GLY A 67 5.18 -2.41 3.44
N THR A 68 3.86 -2.60 3.48
CA THR A 68 2.98 -1.81 4.34
C THR A 68 3.28 -2.02 5.82
N ILE A 69 3.58 -3.26 6.23
CA ILE A 69 3.94 -3.58 7.61
C ILE A 69 5.28 -2.93 7.99
N ILE A 70 6.33 -3.16 7.20
CA ILE A 70 7.67 -2.62 7.46
C ILE A 70 7.65 -1.09 7.42
N GLY A 71 7.06 -0.51 6.37
CA GLY A 71 6.94 0.95 6.22
C GLY A 71 6.08 1.59 7.30
N GLY A 72 5.02 0.91 7.74
CA GLY A 72 4.15 1.35 8.82
C GLY A 72 4.85 1.40 10.18
N PHE A 73 5.52 0.33 10.56
CA PHE A 73 6.29 0.31 11.83
C PHE A 73 7.45 1.29 11.81
N LEU A 74 8.20 1.33 10.71
CA LEU A 74 9.30 2.27 10.55
C LEU A 74 8.81 3.72 10.57
N GLY A 75 7.71 4.00 9.86
CA GLY A 75 7.10 5.34 9.83
C GLY A 75 6.59 5.78 11.20
N MET A 76 5.95 4.88 11.97
CA MET A 76 5.54 5.17 13.35
C MET A 76 6.74 5.50 14.24
N GLY A 77 7.82 4.73 14.14
CA GLY A 77 9.04 4.96 14.91
C GLY A 77 9.68 6.31 14.60
N LEU A 78 9.85 6.64 13.33
CA LEU A 78 10.44 7.91 12.89
C LEU A 78 9.54 9.11 13.22
N TYR A 79 8.24 8.98 13.05
CA TYR A 79 7.30 10.03 13.43
C TYR A 79 7.30 10.28 14.95
N ARG A 80 7.44 9.23 15.74
CA ARG A 80 7.61 9.35 17.19
C ARG A 80 8.87 10.14 17.55
N VAL A 81 9.98 9.87 16.88
CA VAL A 81 11.23 10.62 17.06
C VAL A 81 11.02 12.09 16.69
N PHE A 82 10.32 12.36 15.59
CA PHE A 82 9.96 13.71 15.17
C PHE A 82 9.14 14.45 16.25
N LEU A 83 8.14 13.79 16.84
CA LEU A 83 7.29 14.37 17.88
C LEU A 83 8.03 14.67 19.19
N ILE A 84 9.17 14.03 19.46
CA ILE A 84 10.01 14.36 20.62
C ILE A 84 10.62 15.76 20.45
N VAL A 85 10.95 16.13 19.21
CA VAL A 85 11.53 17.45 18.89
C VAL A 85 10.43 18.50 18.68
N TYR A 86 9.35 18.12 18.02
CA TYR A 86 8.20 18.98 17.69
C TYR A 86 6.88 18.35 18.15
N PRO A 87 6.50 18.49 19.43
CA PRO A 87 5.30 17.86 19.99
C PRO A 87 3.99 18.26 19.30
N GLU A 88 3.96 19.46 18.70
CA GLU A 88 2.78 19.97 17.98
C GLU A 88 2.61 19.37 16.58
N GLY A 89 3.62 18.66 16.08
CA GLY A 89 3.61 18.15 14.72
C GLY A 89 3.76 19.28 13.68
N GLY A 90 3.26 19.05 12.49
CA GLY A 90 3.28 20.03 11.40
C GLY A 90 4.39 19.78 10.37
N HIS A 91 4.45 20.67 9.38
CA HIS A 91 5.42 20.56 8.29
C HIS A 91 6.70 21.31 8.67
N HIS A 92 7.71 20.58 9.09
CA HIS A 92 9.02 21.12 9.41
C HIS A 92 10.10 20.58 8.47
N LEU A 93 11.13 21.38 8.22
CA LEU A 93 12.25 20.97 7.37
C LEU A 93 12.98 19.73 7.91
N LEU A 94 12.85 19.42 9.19
CA LEU A 94 13.39 18.21 9.81
C LEU A 94 12.83 16.91 9.22
N LEU A 95 11.63 16.95 8.65
CA LEU A 95 11.03 15.77 7.99
C LEU A 95 11.82 15.31 6.76
N VAL A 96 12.55 16.20 6.09
CA VAL A 96 13.35 15.88 4.90
C VAL A 96 14.50 14.92 5.21
N PRO A 97 15.44 15.26 6.15
CA PRO A 97 16.48 14.32 6.53
C PRO A 97 15.92 13.06 7.21
N LEU A 98 14.82 13.18 7.92
CA LEU A 98 14.16 12.04 8.55
C LEU A 98 13.60 11.06 7.50
N LEU A 99 13.04 11.59 6.41
CA LEU A 99 12.61 10.78 5.27
C LEU A 99 13.80 10.06 4.61
N PHE A 100 14.90 10.76 4.40
CA PHE A 100 16.11 10.16 3.81
C PHE A 100 16.60 8.98 4.66
N ILE A 101 16.74 9.17 5.96
CA ILE A 101 17.14 8.11 6.90
C ILE A 101 16.13 6.98 6.87
N GLY A 102 14.83 7.30 6.87
CA GLY A 102 13.74 6.33 6.81
C GLY A 102 13.78 5.47 5.56
N VAL A 103 14.01 6.05 4.40
CA VAL A 103 14.12 5.32 3.13
C VAL A 103 15.35 4.41 3.13
N VAL A 104 16.50 4.86 3.62
CA VAL A 104 17.71 4.03 3.74
C VAL A 104 17.46 2.82 4.64
N ILE A 105 16.87 3.03 5.82
CA ILE A 105 16.53 1.94 6.73
C ILE A 105 15.50 1.00 6.10
N LEU A 106 14.50 1.54 5.41
CA LEU A 106 13.49 0.75 4.69
C LEU A 106 14.12 -0.17 3.64
N ILE A 107 15.07 0.34 2.85
CA ILE A 107 15.79 -0.43 1.84
C ILE A 107 16.58 -1.57 2.51
N ILE A 108 17.29 -1.28 3.60
CA ILE A 108 18.06 -2.30 4.34
C ILE A 108 17.12 -3.38 4.89
N LEU A 109 16.04 -2.99 5.54
CA LEU A 109 15.05 -3.93 6.09
C LEU A 109 14.39 -4.77 4.98
N ALA A 110 14.06 -4.15 3.87
CA ALA A 110 13.47 -4.85 2.74
C ALA A 110 14.45 -5.87 2.12
N GLN A 111 15.73 -5.57 2.04
CA GLN A 111 16.74 -6.53 1.56
C GLN A 111 16.88 -7.73 2.50
N ILE A 112 16.69 -7.55 3.79
CA ILE A 112 16.79 -8.62 4.79
C ILE A 112 15.52 -9.48 4.79
N PHE A 113 14.34 -8.86 4.79
CA PHE A 113 13.07 -9.54 4.98
C PHE A 113 12.34 -9.85 3.67
N TRP A 114 12.23 -8.85 2.78
CA TRP A 114 11.43 -8.98 1.56
C TRP A 114 11.76 -7.89 0.53
N VAL A 115 12.51 -8.24 -0.50
CA VAL A 115 13.07 -7.29 -1.48
C VAL A 115 12.01 -6.40 -2.15
N GLY A 116 10.84 -6.94 -2.46
CA GLY A 116 9.74 -6.19 -3.09
C GLY A 116 9.00 -5.21 -2.18
N ALA A 117 9.35 -5.16 -0.88
CA ALA A 117 8.67 -4.32 0.11
C ALA A 117 9.01 -2.83 0.03
N VAL A 118 10.06 -2.43 -0.70
CA VAL A 118 10.54 -1.04 -0.75
C VAL A 118 9.48 -0.08 -1.29
N GLN A 119 8.85 -0.40 -2.40
CA GLN A 119 7.86 0.49 -3.03
C GLN A 119 6.63 0.74 -2.15
N PRO A 120 5.88 -0.29 -1.71
CA PRO A 120 4.72 -0.05 -0.87
C PRO A 120 5.09 0.48 0.53
N GLY A 121 6.24 0.08 1.06
CA GLY A 121 6.76 0.61 2.33
C GLY A 121 7.10 2.08 2.24
N GLY A 122 7.73 2.51 1.16
CA GLY A 122 8.04 3.92 0.90
C GLY A 122 6.80 4.80 0.82
N VAL A 123 5.74 4.34 0.16
CA VAL A 123 4.45 5.05 0.10
C VAL A 123 3.86 5.26 1.50
N VAL A 124 3.82 4.22 2.32
CA VAL A 124 3.28 4.31 3.69
C VAL A 124 4.14 5.22 4.56
N LEU A 125 5.47 5.12 4.44
CA LEU A 125 6.41 5.97 5.14
C LEU A 125 6.20 7.45 4.82
N CYS A 126 6.10 7.80 3.52
CA CYS A 126 5.85 9.17 3.09
C CYS A 126 4.51 9.70 3.60
N LEU A 127 3.45 8.89 3.53
CA LEU A 127 2.13 9.28 4.01
C LEU A 127 2.13 9.55 5.53
N LEU A 128 2.81 8.70 6.30
CA LEU A 128 2.93 8.89 7.74
C LEU A 128 3.69 10.17 8.11
N LEU A 129 4.77 10.47 7.39
CA LEU A 129 5.58 11.65 7.70
C LEU A 129 4.94 12.97 7.28
N PHE A 130 4.20 12.99 6.15
CA PHE A 130 3.75 14.25 5.56
C PHE A 130 2.24 14.48 5.60
N SER A 131 1.43 13.43 5.69
CA SER A 131 -0.02 13.56 5.51
C SER A 131 -0.84 13.33 6.78
N ILE A 132 -0.23 12.78 7.83
CA ILE A 132 -0.94 12.35 9.04
C ILE A 132 -0.54 13.23 10.22
N GLY A 133 -1.56 13.60 11.04
CA GLY A 133 -1.35 14.38 12.25
C GLY A 133 -0.83 13.55 13.43
N PRO A 134 -0.33 14.22 14.49
CA PRO A 134 0.30 13.58 15.64
C PRO A 134 -0.65 12.66 16.42
N ASP A 135 -1.96 12.91 16.38
CA ASP A 135 -2.94 12.16 17.16
C ASP A 135 -3.36 10.84 16.50
N ASN A 136 -3.18 10.71 15.18
CA ASN A 136 -3.76 9.62 14.38
C ASN A 136 -2.74 8.70 13.69
N TYR A 137 -1.44 8.97 13.83
CA TYR A 137 -0.42 8.24 13.07
C TYR A 137 -0.37 6.73 13.38
N ILE A 138 -0.61 6.33 14.64
CA ILE A 138 -0.64 4.93 15.05
C ILE A 138 -1.89 4.24 14.48
N SER A 139 -3.06 4.82 14.70
CA SER A 139 -4.34 4.29 14.17
C SER A 139 -4.32 4.19 12.66
N TYR A 140 -3.79 5.20 11.99
CA TYR A 140 -3.65 5.22 10.54
C TYR A 140 -2.77 4.08 10.05
N SER A 141 -1.60 3.88 10.66
CA SER A 141 -0.67 2.83 10.28
C SER A 141 -1.27 1.44 10.45
N LEU A 142 -1.91 1.18 11.59
CA LEU A 142 -2.56 -0.10 11.86
C LEU A 142 -3.74 -0.36 10.92
N ASN A 143 -4.55 0.65 10.66
CA ASN A 143 -5.64 0.56 9.69
C ASN A 143 -5.12 0.28 8.27
N ARG A 144 -4.01 0.89 7.89
CA ARG A 144 -3.35 0.68 6.62
C ARG A 144 -2.86 -0.77 6.45
N MET A 145 -2.27 -1.33 7.49
CA MET A 145 -1.84 -2.74 7.49
C MET A 145 -3.03 -3.68 7.35
N PHE A 146 -4.10 -3.42 8.10
CA PHE A 146 -5.33 -4.21 8.04
C PHE A 146 -5.99 -4.14 6.66
N ASP A 147 -6.22 -2.95 6.14
CA ASP A 147 -6.88 -2.73 4.84
C ASP A 147 -6.08 -3.35 3.69
N THR A 148 -4.75 -3.24 3.75
CA THR A 148 -3.87 -3.90 2.77
C THR A 148 -3.96 -5.42 2.87
N GLY A 149 -4.00 -5.97 4.08
CA GLY A 149 -4.17 -7.40 4.32
C GLY A 149 -5.47 -7.93 3.73
N VAL A 150 -6.58 -7.25 3.99
CA VAL A 150 -7.90 -7.61 3.42
C VAL A 150 -7.85 -7.55 1.88
N GLY A 151 -7.31 -6.48 1.31
CA GLY A 151 -7.19 -6.34 -0.14
C GLY A 151 -6.36 -7.44 -0.78
N VAL A 152 -5.23 -7.81 -0.18
CA VAL A 152 -4.37 -8.92 -0.66
C VAL A 152 -5.10 -10.26 -0.60
N VAL A 153 -5.79 -10.55 0.50
CA VAL A 153 -6.60 -11.79 0.61
C VAL A 153 -7.66 -11.83 -0.49
N MET A 154 -8.37 -10.73 -0.72
CA MET A 154 -9.38 -10.65 -1.79
C MET A 154 -8.78 -10.84 -3.19
N SER A 155 -7.54 -10.44 -3.42
CA SER A 155 -6.86 -10.65 -4.70
C SER A 155 -6.48 -12.11 -4.96
N LEU A 156 -6.33 -12.90 -3.90
CA LEU A 156 -5.99 -14.32 -3.98
C LEU A 156 -7.20 -15.24 -4.15
N LEU A 157 -8.36 -14.75 -3.78
CA LEU A 157 -9.63 -15.46 -3.99
C LEU A 157 -10.09 -15.36 -5.45
#